data_3eff2bd211b45ffb5a9baebf88b93655
#
_entry.id   3eff2bd211b45ffb5a9baebf88b93655
#
_cell.length_a   1.000
_cell.length_b   1.000
_cell.length_c   1.000
_cell.angle_alpha   90.00
_cell.angle_beta   90.00
_cell.angle_gamma   90.00
#
_symmetry.space_group_name_H-M   'P 1'
#
loop_
_entity.id
_entity.type
_entity.pdbx_description
1 polymer ?
#
loop_
_entity_poly.entity_id
_entity_poly.type
_entity_poly.pdbx_seq_one_letter_code
_entity_poly.pdbx_strand_id
1 'polypeptide(L)'
;ATVRLARCCTPVPPDRVTGFVIRGGTVAVHRVECPSTARMTAAGRAPVPVRWREDQPAGGYRATVLAEALSRPRLLADLTEVIAGQGVGIVSAAVEPPQEHRVRHTYTVELPDAGALSALMRAMRAVPGVYDVYRAQLAVTARH
;
A
#
# COMPACT_ATOMS: atom_id res chain seq x y z
N ALA A 1 24.41 -3.15 4.43
CA ALA A 1 23.45 -2.48 5.28
C ALA A 1 22.08 -3.12 5.12
N THR A 2 21.35 -3.28 6.21
CA THR A 2 20.00 -3.82 6.18
C THR A 2 19.04 -2.77 5.65
N VAL A 3 18.12 -3.18 4.80
CA VAL A 3 17.13 -2.31 4.21
C VAL A 3 15.74 -2.80 4.57
N ARG A 4 14.85 -1.89 4.91
CA ARG A 4 13.47 -2.21 5.25
C ARG A 4 12.52 -1.26 4.52
N LEU A 5 11.46 -1.82 3.95
CA LEU A 5 10.42 -1.01 3.32
C LEU A 5 9.51 -0.43 4.40
N ALA A 6 9.29 0.87 4.37
CA ALA A 6 8.49 1.55 5.38
C ALA A 6 7.02 1.13 5.30
N ARG A 7 6.41 0.94 6.47
CA ARG A 7 4.99 0.54 6.55
C ARG A 7 4.03 1.70 6.42
N CYS A 8 4.51 2.93 6.63
CA CYS A 8 3.65 4.11 6.54
C CYS A 8 3.21 4.42 5.11
N CYS A 9 4.00 4.02 4.11
CA CYS A 9 3.70 4.31 2.72
C CYS A 9 3.82 3.11 1.78
N THR A 10 4.29 1.98 2.29
CA THR A 10 4.37 0.70 1.55
C THR A 10 4.91 0.87 0.13
N PRO A 11 6.22 1.17 -0.03
CA PRO A 11 6.78 1.36 -1.37
C PRO A 11 6.76 0.07 -2.18
N VAL A 12 6.43 0.19 -3.46
CA VAL A 12 6.41 -0.92 -4.41
C VAL A 12 7.01 -0.42 -5.73
N PRO A 13 7.92 -1.15 -6.38
CA PRO A 13 8.42 -0.71 -7.70
C PRO A 13 7.27 -0.45 -8.68
N PRO A 14 7.32 0.58 -9.51
CA PRO A 14 8.40 1.52 -9.70
C PRO A 14 8.27 2.82 -8.90
N ASP A 15 7.68 2.80 -7.72
CA ASP A 15 7.56 4.01 -6.91
C ASP A 15 8.91 4.70 -6.78
N ARG A 16 8.91 6.02 -6.80
CA ARG A 16 10.10 6.79 -6.48
C ARG A 16 10.33 6.75 -4.99
N VAL A 17 11.53 6.39 -4.58
CA VAL A 17 11.85 6.10 -3.19
C VAL A 17 13.08 6.87 -2.72
N THR A 18 13.17 7.03 -1.41
CA THR A 18 14.33 7.57 -0.72
C THR A 18 14.51 6.81 0.59
N GLY A 19 15.72 6.79 1.11
CA GLY A 19 16.02 6.08 2.35
C GLY A 19 16.45 7.01 3.47
N PHE A 20 16.24 6.56 4.70
CA PHE A 20 16.76 7.23 5.89
C PHE A 20 17.31 6.18 6.84
N VAL A 21 18.46 6.47 7.43
CA VAL A 21 19.07 5.58 8.41
C VAL A 21 18.24 5.67 9.71
N ILE A 22 17.87 4.52 10.22
CA ILE A 22 17.18 4.40 11.49
C ILE A 22 18.05 3.62 12.47
N ARG A 23 17.53 3.35 13.68
CA ARG A 23 18.28 2.64 14.73
C ARG A 23 18.91 1.37 14.20
N GLY A 24 20.15 1.13 14.62
CA GLY A 24 20.87 -0.09 14.28
C GLY A 24 21.45 -0.10 12.88
N GLY A 25 21.48 1.04 12.20
CA GLY A 25 22.07 1.14 10.88
C GLY A 25 21.19 0.62 9.75
N THR A 26 19.96 0.28 10.03
CA THR A 26 18.98 -0.11 9.01
C THR A 26 18.55 1.13 8.21
N VAL A 27 18.40 0.96 6.90
CA VAL A 27 17.87 2.02 6.04
C VAL A 27 16.37 1.74 5.81
N ALA A 28 15.53 2.67 6.26
CA ALA A 28 14.10 2.60 5.99
C ALA A 28 13.82 3.30 4.67
N VAL A 29 13.17 2.59 3.74
CA VAL A 29 12.86 3.10 2.41
C VAL A 29 11.42 3.60 2.39
N HIS A 30 11.24 4.87 2.02
CA HIS A 30 9.95 5.52 1.91
C HIS A 30 9.68 5.95 0.47
N ARG A 31 8.42 6.09 0.12
CA ARG A 31 8.06 6.76 -1.12
C ARG A 31 8.45 8.25 -1.00
N VAL A 32 8.92 8.82 -2.11
CA VAL A 32 9.39 10.21 -2.10
C VAL A 32 8.32 11.18 -1.61
N GLU A 33 7.05 10.94 -1.97
CA GLU A 33 5.94 11.80 -1.57
C GLU A 33 5.38 11.48 -0.19
N CYS A 34 5.95 10.51 0.53
CA CYS A 34 5.49 10.20 1.89
C CYS A 34 5.70 11.40 2.82
N PRO A 35 4.69 11.82 3.58
CA PRO A 35 4.86 12.95 4.53
C PRO A 35 5.96 12.73 5.54
N SER A 36 6.27 11.48 5.91
CA SER A 36 7.39 11.18 6.81
C SER A 36 8.72 11.61 6.21
N THR A 37 8.87 11.50 4.89
CA THR A 37 10.07 11.96 4.19
C THR A 37 10.27 13.45 4.37
N ALA A 38 9.23 14.24 4.14
CA ALA A 38 9.30 15.68 4.30
C ALA A 38 9.64 16.07 5.74
N ARG A 39 9.04 15.40 6.72
CA ARG A 39 9.31 15.69 8.13
C ARG A 39 10.73 15.37 8.54
N MET A 40 11.26 14.24 8.08
CA MET A 40 12.63 13.85 8.40
C MET A 40 13.63 14.80 7.78
N THR A 41 13.39 15.24 6.55
CA THR A 41 14.23 16.21 5.88
C THR A 41 14.18 17.56 6.61
N ALA A 42 12.99 18.00 7.02
CA ALA A 42 12.84 19.24 7.77
C ALA A 42 13.51 19.17 9.15
N ALA A 43 13.63 17.99 9.72
CA ALA A 43 14.33 17.78 10.99
C ALA A 43 15.84 17.70 10.85
N GLY A 44 16.37 17.91 9.64
CA GLY A 44 17.81 17.90 9.39
C GLY A 44 18.39 16.52 9.08
N ARG A 45 17.57 15.51 8.89
CA ARG A 45 18.06 14.18 8.54
C ARG A 45 18.36 14.13 7.04
N ALA A 46 19.52 13.58 6.72
CA ALA A 46 19.95 13.47 5.34
C ALA A 46 19.34 12.22 4.69
N PRO A 47 18.73 12.35 3.51
CA PRO A 47 18.26 11.18 2.80
C PRO A 47 19.42 10.37 2.25
N VAL A 48 19.21 9.05 2.19
CA VAL A 48 20.16 8.11 1.61
C VAL A 48 19.63 7.70 0.24
N PRO A 49 20.43 7.83 -0.83
CA PRO A 49 19.98 7.38 -2.14
C PRO A 49 19.75 5.87 -2.14
N VAL A 50 18.60 5.45 -2.62
CA VAL A 50 18.23 4.05 -2.75
C VAL A 50 17.57 3.84 -4.11
N ARG A 51 17.65 2.63 -4.60
CA ARG A 51 16.99 2.24 -5.85
C ARG A 51 16.53 0.81 -5.76
N TRP A 52 15.54 0.50 -6.57
CA TRP A 52 15.02 -0.86 -6.64
C TRP A 52 16.05 -1.81 -7.26
N ARG A 53 16.16 -2.98 -6.67
CA ARG A 53 16.89 -4.09 -7.29
C ARG A 53 15.96 -4.82 -8.23
N GLU A 54 16.54 -5.54 -9.16
CA GLU A 54 15.73 -6.37 -10.08
C GLU A 54 15.16 -7.60 -9.39
N ASP A 55 15.90 -8.16 -8.44
CA ASP A 55 15.42 -9.30 -7.66
C ASP A 55 14.46 -8.83 -6.56
N GLN A 56 13.50 -9.69 -6.26
CA GLN A 56 12.46 -9.37 -5.29
C GLN A 56 12.98 -9.47 -3.86
N PRO A 57 12.49 -8.63 -2.95
CA PRO A 57 12.81 -8.79 -1.54
C PRO A 57 12.19 -10.08 -1.01
N ALA A 58 12.82 -10.66 0.01
CA ALA A 58 12.24 -11.80 0.70
C ALA A 58 10.87 -11.41 1.26
N GLY A 59 9.85 -12.23 0.98
CA GLY A 59 8.49 -11.95 1.42
C GLY A 59 7.68 -11.02 0.54
N GLY A 60 8.24 -10.56 -0.59
CA GLY A 60 7.52 -9.70 -1.53
C GLY A 60 7.29 -8.28 -1.04
N TYR A 61 6.19 -7.70 -1.48
CA TYR A 61 5.83 -6.31 -1.17
C TYR A 61 4.51 -6.26 -0.44
N ARG A 62 4.27 -5.16 0.26
CA ARG A 62 3.00 -4.92 0.93
C ARG A 62 2.39 -3.64 0.38
N ALA A 63 1.07 -3.60 0.22
CA ALA A 63 0.38 -2.39 -0.21
C ALA A 63 -0.99 -2.31 0.44
N THR A 64 -1.47 -1.10 0.63
CA THR A 64 -2.82 -0.84 1.12
C THR A 64 -3.63 -0.22 0.00
N VAL A 65 -4.75 -0.86 -0.33
CA VAL A 65 -5.62 -0.47 -1.43
C VAL A 65 -7.02 -0.22 -0.88
N LEU A 66 -7.64 0.86 -1.35
CA LEU A 66 -9.00 1.20 -1.01
C LEU A 66 -9.93 0.96 -2.18
N ALA A 67 -11.11 0.42 -1.89
CA ALA A 67 -12.18 0.27 -2.87
C ALA A 67 -13.39 1.06 -2.39
N GLU A 68 -13.85 1.99 -3.22
CA GLU A 68 -15.09 2.73 -2.98
C GLU A 68 -16.17 2.10 -3.83
N ALA A 69 -17.30 1.78 -3.21
CA ALA A 69 -18.33 1.01 -3.87
C ALA A 69 -19.73 1.41 -3.39
N LEU A 70 -20.72 1.04 -4.20
CA LEU A 70 -22.09 1.07 -3.75
C LEU A 70 -22.32 -0.13 -2.84
N SER A 71 -22.89 0.12 -1.66
CA SER A 71 -23.16 -0.95 -0.69
C SER A 71 -24.20 -1.91 -1.27
N ARG A 72 -23.89 -3.21 -1.22
CA ARG A 72 -24.79 -4.25 -1.71
C ARG A 72 -24.47 -5.57 -1.04
N PRO A 73 -25.39 -6.54 -1.07
CA PRO A 73 -25.10 -7.88 -0.58
C PRO A 73 -23.91 -8.50 -1.31
N ARG A 74 -23.10 -9.29 -0.60
CA ARG A 74 -21.96 -10.03 -1.11
C ARG A 74 -20.79 -9.19 -1.58
N LEU A 75 -20.80 -7.86 -1.37
CA LEU A 75 -19.70 -7.01 -1.82
C LEU A 75 -18.37 -7.44 -1.21
N LEU A 76 -18.34 -7.65 0.11
CA LEU A 76 -17.12 -8.08 0.80
C LEU A 76 -16.65 -9.44 0.29
N ALA A 77 -17.57 -10.39 0.12
CA ALA A 77 -17.23 -11.71 -0.38
C ALA A 77 -16.66 -11.63 -1.79
N ASP A 78 -17.28 -10.84 -2.66
CA ASP A 78 -16.82 -10.71 -4.04
C ASP A 78 -15.45 -10.06 -4.12
N LEU A 79 -15.22 -9.01 -3.34
CA LEU A 79 -13.90 -8.36 -3.31
C LEU A 79 -12.82 -9.29 -2.77
N THR A 80 -13.08 -9.99 -1.66
CA THR A 80 -12.08 -10.88 -1.10
C THR A 80 -11.80 -12.08 -2.00
N GLU A 81 -12.80 -12.60 -2.71
CA GLU A 81 -12.60 -13.66 -3.69
C GLU A 81 -11.72 -13.21 -4.85
N VAL A 82 -11.96 -12.00 -5.35
CA VAL A 82 -11.16 -11.43 -6.43
C VAL A 82 -9.71 -11.22 -5.97
N ILE A 83 -9.51 -10.70 -4.78
CA ILE A 83 -8.18 -10.50 -4.23
C ILE A 83 -7.45 -11.84 -4.08
N ALA A 84 -8.11 -12.82 -3.50
CA ALA A 84 -7.52 -14.15 -3.34
C ALA A 84 -7.19 -14.79 -4.71
N GLY A 85 -8.03 -14.57 -5.71
CA GLY A 85 -7.81 -15.08 -7.05
C GLY A 85 -6.60 -14.49 -7.77
N GLN A 86 -6.11 -13.34 -7.31
CA GLN A 86 -4.90 -12.72 -7.86
C GLN A 86 -3.63 -13.30 -7.25
N GLY A 87 -3.72 -14.23 -6.33
CA GLY A 87 -2.55 -14.83 -5.72
C GLY A 87 -1.88 -13.95 -4.69
N VAL A 88 -2.60 -12.99 -4.13
CA VAL A 88 -2.07 -12.11 -3.09
C VAL A 88 -2.66 -12.49 -1.74
N GLY A 89 -1.87 -12.30 -0.68
CA GLY A 89 -2.33 -12.55 0.69
C GLY A 89 -2.98 -11.33 1.28
N ILE A 90 -4.11 -11.50 1.96
CA ILE A 90 -4.74 -10.41 2.69
C ILE A 90 -4.17 -10.38 4.10
N VAL A 91 -3.52 -9.27 4.46
CA VAL A 91 -2.98 -9.06 5.80
C VAL A 91 -4.05 -8.52 6.73
N SER A 92 -4.84 -7.57 6.23
CA SER A 92 -5.95 -7.00 6.99
C SER A 92 -7.00 -6.45 6.04
N ALA A 93 -8.21 -6.36 6.53
CA ALA A 93 -9.32 -5.77 5.81
C ALA A 93 -10.16 -4.97 6.80
N ALA A 94 -10.62 -3.81 6.38
CA ALA A 94 -11.49 -2.96 7.17
C ALA A 94 -12.63 -2.46 6.29
N VAL A 95 -13.83 -2.51 6.84
CA VAL A 95 -15.03 -2.05 6.16
C VAL A 95 -15.65 -0.95 7.01
N GLU A 96 -15.77 0.24 6.46
CA GLU A 96 -16.40 1.35 7.15
C GLU A 96 -17.92 1.23 7.06
N PRO A 97 -18.65 1.73 8.06
CA PRO A 97 -20.11 1.73 7.96
C PRO A 97 -20.58 2.48 6.72
N PRO A 98 -21.59 1.94 5.99
CA PRO A 98 -22.10 2.61 4.80
C PRO A 98 -22.66 4.00 5.12
N GLN A 99 -22.44 4.94 4.21
CA GLN A 99 -23.01 6.28 4.26
C GLN A 99 -23.65 6.59 2.92
N GLU A 100 -24.93 6.91 2.91
CA GLU A 100 -25.67 7.21 1.68
C GLU A 100 -25.50 6.11 0.63
N HIS A 101 -25.59 4.85 1.05
CA HIS A 101 -25.42 3.67 0.19
C HIS A 101 -24.02 3.50 -0.38
N ARG A 102 -23.05 4.26 0.08
CA ARG A 102 -21.64 4.13 -0.32
C ARG A 102 -20.83 3.52 0.81
N VAL A 103 -19.86 2.73 0.45
CA VAL A 103 -19.02 2.04 1.43
C VAL A 103 -17.57 2.08 0.96
N ARG A 104 -16.66 2.16 1.92
CA ARG A 104 -15.22 2.07 1.65
C ARG A 104 -14.66 0.83 2.30
N HIS A 105 -13.97 0.03 1.51
CA HIS A 105 -13.21 -1.10 2.00
C HIS A 105 -11.72 -0.78 1.89
N THR A 106 -10.96 -1.15 2.91
CA THR A 106 -9.52 -0.98 2.94
C THR A 106 -8.87 -2.35 3.10
N TYR A 107 -7.97 -2.69 2.17
CA TYR A 107 -7.27 -3.97 2.20
C TYR A 107 -5.78 -3.73 2.22
N THR A 108 -5.08 -4.35 3.18
CA THR A 108 -3.63 -4.43 3.16
C THR A 108 -3.26 -5.82 2.69
N VAL A 109 -2.44 -5.89 1.65
CA VAL A 109 -2.13 -7.13 0.97
C VAL A 109 -0.63 -7.35 0.87
N GLU A 110 -0.23 -8.61 0.77
CA GLU A 110 1.13 -9.00 0.45
C GLU A 110 1.18 -9.43 -1.01
N LEU A 111 2.06 -8.78 -1.76
CA LEU A 111 2.19 -8.96 -3.20
C LEU A 111 3.42 -9.81 -3.49
N PRO A 112 3.30 -10.87 -4.30
CA PRO A 112 4.46 -11.68 -4.64
C PRO A 112 5.47 -10.93 -5.51
N ASP A 113 5.01 -9.98 -6.30
CA ASP A 113 5.88 -9.18 -7.16
C ASP A 113 5.25 -7.82 -7.43
N ALA A 114 6.03 -6.91 -8.03
CA ALA A 114 5.59 -5.54 -8.27
C ALA A 114 4.43 -5.45 -9.26
N GLY A 115 4.38 -6.36 -10.24
CA GLY A 115 3.30 -6.35 -11.24
C GLY A 115 1.96 -6.76 -10.69
N ALA A 116 1.94 -7.46 -9.56
CA ALA A 116 0.71 -7.94 -8.97
C ALA A 116 -0.22 -6.81 -8.51
N LEU A 117 0.34 -5.66 -8.14
CA LEU A 117 -0.48 -4.54 -7.66
C LEU A 117 -1.40 -3.99 -8.75
N SER A 118 -0.88 -3.73 -9.94
CA SER A 118 -1.71 -3.23 -11.05
C SER A 118 -2.78 -4.23 -11.45
N ALA A 119 -2.44 -5.51 -11.50
CA ALA A 119 -3.38 -6.56 -11.84
C ALA A 119 -4.48 -6.67 -10.78
N LEU A 120 -4.10 -6.59 -9.50
CA LEU A 120 -5.05 -6.61 -8.39
C LEU A 120 -6.04 -5.46 -8.48
N MET A 121 -5.55 -4.24 -8.65
CA MET A 121 -6.41 -3.06 -8.70
C MET A 121 -7.37 -3.12 -9.88
N ARG A 122 -6.90 -3.61 -11.02
CA ARG A 122 -7.75 -3.80 -12.20
C ARG A 122 -8.85 -4.82 -11.93
N ALA A 123 -8.51 -5.93 -11.30
CA ALA A 123 -9.50 -6.95 -10.98
C ALA A 123 -10.53 -6.44 -9.98
N MET A 124 -10.10 -5.65 -9.00
CA MET A 124 -11.02 -5.06 -8.02
C MET A 124 -11.98 -4.07 -8.68
N ARG A 125 -11.51 -3.29 -9.66
CA ARG A 125 -12.36 -2.34 -10.39
C ARG A 125 -13.46 -3.04 -11.18
N ALA A 126 -13.24 -4.28 -11.54
CA ALA A 126 -14.23 -5.05 -12.31
C ALA A 126 -15.35 -5.64 -11.44
N VAL A 127 -15.24 -5.57 -10.12
CA VAL A 127 -16.28 -6.07 -9.23
C VAL A 127 -17.52 -5.18 -9.32
N PRO A 128 -18.70 -5.76 -9.54
CA PRO A 128 -19.93 -4.94 -9.66
C PRO A 128 -20.17 -4.08 -8.43
N GLY A 129 -20.48 -2.82 -8.65
CA GLY A 129 -20.69 -1.85 -7.59
C GLY A 129 -19.46 -1.04 -7.21
N VAL A 130 -18.28 -1.51 -7.51
CA VAL A 130 -17.05 -0.76 -7.26
C VAL A 130 -16.91 0.33 -8.31
N TYR A 131 -16.72 1.56 -7.86
CA TYR A 131 -16.58 2.69 -8.78
C TYR A 131 -15.22 3.38 -8.68
N ASP A 132 -14.40 3.04 -7.67
CA ASP A 132 -13.06 3.60 -7.55
C ASP A 132 -12.16 2.64 -6.76
N VAL A 133 -10.92 2.48 -7.23
CA VAL A 133 -9.90 1.70 -6.54
C VAL A 133 -8.61 2.47 -6.62
N TYR A 134 -7.99 2.71 -5.46
CA TYR A 134 -6.76 3.50 -5.39
C TYR A 134 -5.91 3.05 -4.21
N ARG A 135 -4.63 3.40 -4.26
CA ARG A 135 -3.75 3.13 -3.12
C ARG A 135 -4.05 4.12 -2.01
N ALA A 136 -3.84 3.67 -0.78
CA ALA A 136 -4.02 4.54 0.38
C ALA A 136 -3.22 5.83 0.18
N GLN A 137 -3.87 6.96 0.42
CA GLN A 137 -3.16 8.22 0.44
C GLN A 137 -2.16 8.20 1.57
N LEU A 138 -1.00 8.78 1.32
CA LEU A 138 0.04 8.84 2.32
C LEU A 138 -0.45 9.70 3.46
N ALA A 139 -0.69 9.06 4.59
CA ALA A 139 -1.32 9.74 5.71
C ALA A 139 -0.41 10.82 6.26
N VAL A 140 -0.89 12.05 6.24
CA VAL A 140 -0.29 13.11 7.02
C VAL A 140 -0.89 12.99 8.40
N THR A 141 -0.34 12.11 9.20
CA THR A 141 -0.85 11.97 10.55
C THR A 141 0.22 12.41 11.52
N ALA A 142 -0.20 13.16 12.50
CA ALA A 142 0.69 13.59 13.57
C ALA A 142 1.19 12.41 14.41
N ARG A 143 0.65 11.25 14.18
CA ARG A 143 0.97 10.06 14.97
C ARG A 143 2.19 9.30 14.51
N HIS A 144 2.81 9.70 13.46
CA HIS A 144 4.01 9.05 12.97
C HIS A 144 5.27 9.63 13.53
#